data_fc0c56b6b1df4196423799bfdeb8af09
#
_entry.id   fc0c56b6b1df4196423799bfdeb8af09
#
_cell.length_a   1.000
_cell.length_b   1.000
_cell.length_c   1.000
_cell.angle_alpha   90.00
_cell.angle_beta   90.00
_cell.angle_gamma   90.00
#
_symmetry.space_group_name_H-M   'P 1'
#
loop_
_entity.id
_entity.type
_entity.pdbx_description
1 polymer ?
#
loop_
_entity_poly.entity_id
_entity_poly.type
_entity_poly.pdbx_seq_one_letter_code
_entity_poly.pdbx_strand_id
1 'polypeptide(L)'
;MQEIKAIIADDEDQLRSYLKSRLSDIWPELIICGEARNGQEALELIEEYRPHIAFLDIRMPGLSGMEVAKKIADSCWVVFITAYDQYAVEAFENEAIDYILKPVTRERLKKTTDRLKKQVATSSGPPADLSKVVERIVASLPNKETPDYLQWIRVQQGEEIRLVPVEEVYYFKSSDKYTMVITKDGESLIRKPIKELSNELDPNKFWRIHRGTIVNAGCIAKMSRSLTGRGVIRLKDRSETLTVSRSYIHIFRQM
;
A
#
# COMPACT_ATOMS: atom_id res chain seq x y z
N MET A 1 21.60 -31.60 -8.79
CA MET A 1 20.56 -30.57 -9.01
C MET A 1 21.11 -29.27 -8.46
N GLN A 2 21.03 -28.18 -9.19
CA GLN A 2 21.51 -26.87 -8.73
C GLN A 2 20.60 -26.39 -7.60
N GLU A 3 21.16 -25.99 -6.46
CA GLU A 3 20.42 -25.42 -5.36
C GLU A 3 19.85 -24.06 -5.78
N ILE A 4 18.53 -23.89 -5.73
CA ILE A 4 17.88 -22.62 -6.06
C ILE A 4 17.79 -21.79 -4.78
N LYS A 5 18.47 -20.62 -4.81
CA LYS A 5 18.52 -19.68 -3.68
C LYS A 5 17.61 -18.49 -3.92
N ALA A 6 16.98 -18.00 -2.87
CA ALA A 6 16.17 -16.78 -2.90
C ALA A 6 16.42 -15.91 -1.67
N ILE A 7 16.14 -14.61 -1.82
CA ILE A 7 16.01 -13.69 -0.69
C ILE A 7 14.57 -13.16 -0.61
N ILE A 8 14.22 -12.67 0.58
CA ILE A 8 12.96 -11.97 0.85
C ILE A 8 13.29 -10.61 1.44
N ALA A 9 12.75 -9.53 0.84
CA ALA A 9 12.90 -8.17 1.34
C ALA A 9 11.53 -7.51 1.53
N ASP A 10 11.23 -7.14 2.77
CA ASP A 10 9.97 -6.49 3.20
C ASP A 10 10.24 -5.84 4.56
N ASP A 11 9.77 -4.65 4.85
CA ASP A 11 10.00 -3.98 6.12
C ASP A 11 9.13 -4.55 7.27
N GLU A 12 8.07 -5.30 6.95
CA GLU A 12 7.18 -5.94 7.89
C GLU A 12 7.65 -7.36 8.29
N ASP A 13 8.19 -7.55 9.51
CA ASP A 13 8.68 -8.84 10.03
C ASP A 13 7.66 -9.99 9.91
N GLN A 14 6.39 -9.69 10.16
CA GLN A 14 5.31 -10.68 10.09
C GLN A 14 5.07 -11.18 8.66
N LEU A 15 5.17 -10.29 7.68
CA LEU A 15 4.99 -10.64 6.28
C LEU A 15 6.18 -11.44 5.74
N ARG A 16 7.42 -11.09 6.13
CA ARG A 16 8.60 -11.90 5.78
C ARG A 16 8.46 -13.32 6.30
N SER A 17 8.13 -13.48 7.60
CA SER A 17 7.94 -14.79 8.25
C SER A 17 6.81 -15.59 7.60
N TYR A 18 5.69 -14.94 7.28
CA TYR A 18 4.57 -15.55 6.59
C TYR A 18 4.96 -16.05 5.20
N LEU A 19 5.61 -15.20 4.41
CA LEU A 19 6.04 -15.55 3.04
C LEU A 19 7.04 -16.71 3.06
N LYS A 20 8.03 -16.67 3.96
CA LYS A 20 9.01 -17.73 4.14
C LYS A 20 8.35 -19.07 4.45
N SER A 21 7.40 -19.08 5.40
CA SER A 21 6.64 -20.28 5.74
C SER A 21 5.86 -20.82 4.53
N ARG A 22 5.17 -19.94 3.78
CA ARG A 22 4.40 -20.34 2.61
C ARG A 22 5.27 -20.85 1.45
N LEU A 23 6.43 -20.23 1.24
CA LEU A 23 7.40 -20.71 0.24
C LEU A 23 7.94 -22.08 0.61
N SER A 24 8.26 -22.32 1.88
CA SER A 24 8.70 -23.66 2.36
C SER A 24 7.63 -24.73 2.15
N ASP A 25 6.35 -24.41 2.31
CA ASP A 25 5.24 -25.34 2.07
C ASP A 25 5.03 -25.64 0.57
N ILE A 26 5.26 -24.66 -0.32
CA ILE A 26 4.94 -24.76 -1.76
C ILE A 26 6.16 -25.21 -2.57
N TRP A 27 7.35 -24.81 -2.11
CA TRP A 27 8.62 -25.10 -2.78
C TRP A 27 9.69 -25.48 -1.77
N PRO A 28 9.64 -26.71 -1.21
CA PRO A 28 10.57 -27.15 -0.15
C PRO A 28 12.06 -27.10 -0.55
N GLU A 29 12.36 -27.22 -1.85
CA GLU A 29 13.73 -27.20 -2.37
C GLU A 29 14.30 -25.77 -2.51
N LEU A 30 13.47 -24.72 -2.33
CA LEU A 30 13.91 -23.33 -2.39
C LEU A 30 14.62 -22.95 -1.10
N ILE A 31 15.88 -22.54 -1.21
CA ILE A 31 16.68 -22.09 -0.07
C ILE A 31 16.51 -20.58 0.10
N ILE A 32 15.86 -20.14 1.16
CA ILE A 32 15.84 -18.73 1.55
C ILE A 32 17.15 -18.41 2.25
N CYS A 33 18.09 -17.82 1.52
CA CYS A 33 19.45 -17.55 2.01
C CYS A 33 19.57 -16.19 2.71
N GLY A 34 18.57 -15.31 2.66
CA GLY A 34 18.56 -14.03 3.34
C GLY A 34 17.19 -13.41 3.47
N GLU A 35 17.02 -12.62 4.54
CA GLU A 35 15.84 -11.80 4.80
C GLU A 35 16.29 -10.36 5.07
N ALA A 36 15.78 -9.39 4.30
CA ALA A 36 16.10 -7.97 4.42
C ALA A 36 14.89 -7.17 4.91
N ARG A 37 15.15 -6.10 5.67
CA ARG A 37 14.14 -5.18 6.20
C ARG A 37 14.03 -3.88 5.40
N ASN A 38 14.93 -3.69 4.45
CA ASN A 38 15.02 -2.50 3.61
C ASN A 38 15.80 -2.82 2.33
N GLY A 39 15.76 -1.89 1.38
CA GLY A 39 16.41 -2.11 0.09
C GLY A 39 17.94 -2.15 0.14
N GLN A 40 18.57 -1.49 1.11
CA GLN A 40 20.02 -1.52 1.27
C GLN A 40 20.51 -2.90 1.73
N GLU A 41 19.87 -3.47 2.78
CA GLU A 41 20.13 -4.83 3.23
C GLU A 41 19.87 -5.85 2.11
N ALA A 42 18.82 -5.64 1.31
CA ALA A 42 18.52 -6.53 0.18
C ALA A 42 19.66 -6.56 -0.84
N LEU A 43 20.25 -5.41 -1.18
CA LEU A 43 21.40 -5.34 -2.09
C LEU A 43 22.63 -6.06 -1.52
N GLU A 44 22.93 -5.86 -0.24
CA GLU A 44 24.06 -6.51 0.45
C GLU A 44 23.90 -8.04 0.42
N LEU A 45 22.70 -8.56 0.72
CA LEU A 45 22.42 -9.98 0.66
C LEU A 45 22.48 -10.55 -0.77
N ILE A 46 22.08 -9.76 -1.78
CA ILE A 46 22.18 -10.17 -3.19
C ILE A 46 23.63 -10.26 -3.63
N GLU A 47 24.47 -9.32 -3.24
CA GLU A 47 25.91 -9.35 -3.51
C GLU A 47 26.60 -10.55 -2.86
N GLU A 48 26.26 -10.83 -1.59
CA GLU A 48 26.88 -11.87 -0.78
C GLU A 48 26.46 -13.28 -1.26
N TYR A 49 25.15 -13.52 -1.40
CA TYR A 49 24.61 -14.86 -1.65
C TYR A 49 24.35 -15.18 -3.12
N ARG A 50 24.32 -14.17 -3.99
CA ARG A 50 23.99 -14.28 -5.42
C ARG A 50 22.78 -15.17 -5.65
N PRO A 51 21.61 -14.81 -5.10
CA PRO A 51 20.41 -15.62 -5.20
C PRO A 51 19.91 -15.67 -6.64
N HIS A 52 19.18 -16.74 -6.98
CA HIS A 52 18.50 -16.86 -8.28
C HIS A 52 17.22 -16.00 -8.33
N ILE A 53 16.59 -15.77 -7.16
CA ILE A 53 15.28 -15.11 -7.05
C ILE A 53 15.33 -14.09 -5.91
N ALA A 54 14.75 -12.91 -6.15
CA ALA A 54 14.50 -11.90 -5.13
C ALA A 54 12.99 -11.60 -5.03
N PHE A 55 12.41 -11.88 -3.86
CA PHE A 55 11.06 -11.44 -3.51
C PHE A 55 11.16 -10.08 -2.82
N LEU A 56 10.63 -9.03 -3.44
CA LEU A 56 10.82 -7.64 -3.00
C LEU A 56 9.48 -6.96 -2.73
N ASP A 57 9.30 -6.36 -1.55
CA ASP A 57 8.28 -5.33 -1.44
C ASP A 57 8.71 -4.09 -2.22
N ILE A 58 7.77 -3.44 -2.88
CA ILE A 58 8.01 -2.19 -3.60
C ILE A 58 8.34 -1.07 -2.62
N ARG A 59 7.63 -1.01 -1.49
CA ARG A 59 7.85 0.03 -0.48
C ARG A 59 8.67 -0.50 0.69
N MET A 60 9.89 0.00 0.78
CA MET A 60 10.77 -0.25 1.91
C MET A 60 11.47 1.06 2.31
N PRO A 61 11.87 1.22 3.57
CA PRO A 61 12.66 2.36 4.02
C PRO A 61 13.99 2.48 3.26
N GLY A 62 14.37 3.70 2.93
CA GLY A 62 15.59 3.99 2.17
C GLY A 62 15.44 3.70 0.69
N LEU A 63 15.96 2.58 0.22
CA LEU A 63 15.83 2.14 -1.18
C LEU A 63 14.53 1.32 -1.34
N SER A 64 13.70 1.72 -2.29
CA SER A 64 12.52 0.97 -2.69
C SER A 64 12.88 -0.35 -3.41
N GLY A 65 11.97 -1.33 -3.38
CA GLY A 65 12.16 -2.59 -4.12
C GLY A 65 12.34 -2.38 -5.63
N MET A 66 11.76 -1.30 -6.18
CA MET A 66 11.95 -0.92 -7.59
C MET A 66 13.38 -0.45 -7.87
N GLU A 67 13.97 0.34 -6.97
CA GLU A 67 15.37 0.78 -7.10
C GLU A 67 16.35 -0.38 -6.93
N VAL A 68 16.02 -1.32 -6.01
CA VAL A 68 16.76 -2.59 -5.89
C VAL A 68 16.67 -3.38 -7.19
N ALA A 69 15.48 -3.60 -7.73
CA ALA A 69 15.26 -4.35 -8.96
C ALA A 69 16.02 -3.77 -10.15
N LYS A 70 16.08 -2.44 -10.30
CA LYS A 70 16.90 -1.78 -11.33
C LYS A 70 18.39 -2.12 -11.25
N LYS A 71 18.91 -2.20 -10.02
CA LYS A 71 20.35 -2.48 -9.81
C LYS A 71 20.70 -3.96 -10.02
N ILE A 72 19.74 -4.85 -9.93
CA ILE A 72 19.95 -6.30 -9.99
C ILE A 72 19.33 -6.96 -11.23
N ALA A 73 18.88 -6.16 -12.19
CA ALA A 73 18.12 -6.60 -13.37
C ALA A 73 18.71 -7.80 -14.11
N ASP A 74 20.07 -7.86 -14.19
CA ASP A 74 20.80 -8.92 -14.90
C ASP A 74 21.28 -10.05 -13.95
N SER A 75 20.97 -9.97 -12.65
CA SER A 75 21.55 -10.85 -11.64
C SER A 75 20.61 -11.94 -11.15
N CYS A 76 19.32 -11.64 -11.00
CA CYS A 76 18.34 -12.58 -10.48
C CYS A 76 16.92 -12.27 -10.94
N TRP A 77 16.05 -13.27 -10.87
CA TRP A 77 14.62 -13.13 -11.12
C TRP A 77 13.97 -12.32 -10.02
N VAL A 78 13.15 -11.34 -10.38
CA VAL A 78 12.46 -10.48 -9.42
C VAL A 78 10.98 -10.81 -9.35
N VAL A 79 10.46 -10.93 -8.14
CA VAL A 79 9.04 -11.04 -7.84
C VAL A 79 8.66 -9.92 -6.89
N PHE A 80 7.79 -9.03 -7.31
CA PHE A 80 7.26 -8.00 -6.43
C PHE A 80 6.10 -8.52 -5.59
N ILE A 81 6.12 -8.20 -4.28
CA ILE A 81 5.05 -8.53 -3.34
C ILE A 81 4.65 -7.25 -2.63
N THR A 82 3.50 -6.69 -2.96
CA THR A 82 3.13 -5.35 -2.51
C THR A 82 1.63 -5.16 -2.33
N ALA A 83 1.24 -4.15 -1.56
CA ALA A 83 -0.15 -3.73 -1.38
C ALA A 83 -0.66 -2.80 -2.51
N TYR A 84 0.15 -2.51 -3.53
CA TYR A 84 -0.25 -1.61 -4.62
C TYR A 84 -1.27 -2.22 -5.56
N ASP A 85 -2.24 -1.39 -5.96
CA ASP A 85 -3.48 -1.71 -6.63
C ASP A 85 -3.32 -2.25 -8.07
N GLN A 86 -4.40 -2.88 -8.56
CA GLN A 86 -4.52 -3.70 -9.78
C GLN A 86 -4.13 -3.00 -11.09
N TYR A 87 -4.12 -1.67 -11.17
CA TYR A 87 -3.77 -0.95 -12.41
C TYR A 87 -2.28 -1.04 -12.81
N ALA A 88 -1.41 -1.34 -11.85
CA ALA A 88 -0.01 -1.67 -12.14
C ALA A 88 0.15 -3.11 -12.68
N VAL A 89 -0.82 -4.01 -12.42
CA VAL A 89 -0.73 -5.45 -12.70
C VAL A 89 -0.79 -5.74 -14.18
N GLU A 90 -1.60 -5.02 -14.97
CA GLU A 90 -1.69 -5.22 -16.43
C GLU A 90 -0.36 -4.94 -17.15
N ALA A 91 0.43 -3.98 -16.63
CA ALA A 91 1.77 -3.70 -17.14
C ALA A 91 2.78 -4.83 -16.83
N PHE A 92 2.55 -5.59 -15.73
CA PHE A 92 3.42 -6.69 -15.30
C PHE A 92 3.06 -8.04 -15.95
N GLU A 93 1.81 -8.27 -16.33
CA GLU A 93 1.38 -9.58 -16.86
C GLU A 93 1.98 -9.92 -18.24
N ASN A 94 2.42 -8.91 -18.96
CA ASN A 94 3.00 -9.09 -20.31
C ASN A 94 4.54 -9.15 -20.33
N GLU A 95 5.22 -8.96 -19.23
CA GLU A 95 6.68 -8.85 -19.20
C GLU A 95 7.30 -9.72 -18.07
N ALA A 96 8.53 -10.12 -18.20
CA ALA A 96 9.28 -11.16 -17.49
C ALA A 96 9.38 -11.07 -15.93
N ILE A 97 8.68 -10.19 -15.29
CA ILE A 97 8.62 -10.01 -13.83
C ILE A 97 7.29 -10.54 -13.33
N ASP A 98 7.28 -11.29 -12.24
CA ASP A 98 6.03 -11.68 -11.58
C ASP A 98 5.68 -10.72 -10.44
N TYR A 99 4.38 -10.63 -10.15
CA TYR A 99 3.82 -9.66 -9.23
C TYR A 99 2.73 -10.30 -8.36
N ILE A 100 2.78 -10.08 -7.05
CA ILE A 100 1.82 -10.62 -6.10
C ILE A 100 1.26 -9.50 -5.25
N LEU A 101 -0.06 -9.33 -5.29
CA LEU A 101 -0.76 -8.41 -4.39
C LEU A 101 -0.85 -9.00 -2.98
N LYS A 102 -0.56 -8.17 -1.97
CA LYS A 102 -0.91 -8.44 -0.58
C LYS A 102 -2.44 -8.29 -0.39
N PRO A 103 -3.12 -9.21 0.31
CA PRO A 103 -2.57 -10.36 1.03
C PRO A 103 -2.16 -11.50 0.10
N VAL A 104 -1.00 -12.09 0.34
CA VAL A 104 -0.45 -13.19 -0.46
C VAL A 104 -1.30 -14.44 -0.29
N THR A 105 -2.03 -14.84 -1.33
CA THR A 105 -2.80 -16.09 -1.31
C THR A 105 -1.95 -17.28 -1.73
N ARG A 106 -2.30 -18.47 -1.22
CA ARG A 106 -1.58 -19.70 -1.55
C ARG A 106 -1.64 -20.02 -3.04
N GLU A 107 -2.79 -19.81 -3.68
CA GLU A 107 -2.99 -20.06 -5.11
C GLU A 107 -2.11 -19.15 -5.96
N ARG A 108 -2.05 -17.85 -5.64
CA ARG A 108 -1.24 -16.89 -6.40
C ARG A 108 0.24 -17.19 -6.24
N LEU A 109 0.70 -17.44 -5.00
CA LEU A 109 2.10 -17.78 -4.73
C LEU A 109 2.50 -19.08 -5.44
N LYS A 110 1.63 -20.11 -5.45
CA LYS A 110 1.88 -21.35 -6.18
C LYS A 110 2.02 -21.11 -7.69
N LYS A 111 1.13 -20.31 -8.29
CA LYS A 111 1.21 -19.98 -9.73
C LYS A 111 2.54 -19.29 -10.07
N THR A 112 2.97 -18.34 -9.23
CA THR A 112 4.26 -17.66 -9.37
C THR A 112 5.43 -18.61 -9.25
N THR A 113 5.46 -19.46 -8.20
CA THR A 113 6.55 -20.44 -8.01
C THR A 113 6.63 -21.48 -9.13
N ASP A 114 5.48 -21.94 -9.65
CA ASP A 114 5.45 -22.88 -10.78
C ASP A 114 6.02 -22.23 -12.06
N ARG A 115 5.80 -20.94 -12.28
CA ARG A 115 6.40 -20.16 -13.37
C ARG A 115 7.92 -20.02 -13.17
N LEU A 116 8.35 -19.62 -11.98
CA LEU A 116 9.77 -19.45 -11.66
C LEU A 116 10.55 -20.77 -11.80
N LYS A 117 10.01 -21.89 -11.34
CA LYS A 117 10.62 -23.22 -11.51
C LYS A 117 10.92 -23.53 -12.99
N LYS A 118 9.98 -23.22 -13.88
CA LYS A 118 10.16 -23.40 -15.33
C LYS A 118 11.24 -22.48 -15.89
N GLN A 119 11.20 -21.20 -15.50
CA GLN A 119 12.14 -20.19 -15.98
C GLN A 119 13.56 -20.48 -15.54
N VAL A 120 13.77 -20.75 -14.24
CA VAL A 120 15.10 -21.10 -13.71
C VAL A 120 15.66 -22.39 -14.32
N ALA A 121 14.79 -23.37 -14.67
CA ALA A 121 15.20 -24.62 -15.29
C ALA A 121 15.54 -24.50 -16.78
N THR A 122 14.94 -23.54 -17.50
CA THR A 122 15.05 -23.43 -18.97
C THR A 122 15.95 -22.28 -19.44
N SER A 123 16.21 -21.29 -18.62
CA SER A 123 16.94 -20.07 -19.00
C SER A 123 18.29 -19.98 -18.34
N SER A 124 19.28 -19.51 -19.09
CA SER A 124 20.67 -19.26 -18.60
C SER A 124 20.78 -17.99 -17.73
N GLY A 125 19.68 -17.34 -17.40
CA GLY A 125 19.63 -16.13 -16.58
C GLY A 125 18.30 -15.35 -16.70
N PRO A 126 18.11 -14.29 -15.90
CA PRO A 126 16.96 -13.40 -16.02
C PRO A 126 16.96 -12.68 -17.37
N PRO A 127 15.81 -12.21 -17.87
CA PRO A 127 15.71 -11.51 -19.14
C PRO A 127 16.53 -10.21 -19.11
N ALA A 128 17.32 -9.97 -20.15
CA ALA A 128 18.14 -8.76 -20.30
C ALA A 128 17.35 -7.43 -20.41
N ASP A 129 16.02 -7.48 -20.47
CA ASP A 129 15.16 -6.31 -20.62
C ASP A 129 14.43 -5.86 -19.34
N LEU A 130 14.83 -6.40 -18.18
CA LEU A 130 14.23 -6.08 -16.87
C LEU A 130 14.29 -4.58 -16.56
N SER A 131 15.39 -3.91 -16.92
CA SER A 131 15.56 -2.45 -16.74
C SER A 131 14.51 -1.65 -17.51
N LYS A 132 14.19 -2.01 -18.75
CA LYS A 132 13.16 -1.34 -19.55
C LYS A 132 11.74 -1.57 -19.01
N VAL A 133 11.49 -2.76 -18.46
CA VAL A 133 10.22 -3.10 -17.81
C VAL A 133 10.05 -2.27 -16.57
N VAL A 134 11.06 -2.22 -15.71
CA VAL A 134 11.07 -1.40 -14.51
C VAL A 134 10.92 0.10 -14.85
N GLU A 135 11.59 0.59 -15.92
CA GLU A 135 11.44 1.98 -16.38
C GLU A 135 10.03 2.29 -16.86
N ARG A 136 9.39 1.40 -17.61
CA ARG A 136 7.98 1.55 -18.03
C ARG A 136 7.03 1.57 -16.85
N ILE A 137 7.25 0.69 -15.86
CA ILE A 137 6.46 0.64 -14.64
C ILE A 137 6.64 1.94 -13.85
N VAL A 138 7.88 2.39 -13.67
CA VAL A 138 8.17 3.69 -13.01
C VAL A 138 7.55 4.85 -13.77
N ALA A 139 7.54 4.81 -15.11
CA ALA A 139 6.91 5.83 -15.93
C ALA A 139 5.36 5.77 -15.89
N SER A 140 4.78 4.59 -15.65
CA SER A 140 3.32 4.39 -15.50
C SER A 140 2.84 4.56 -14.06
N LEU A 141 3.71 4.44 -13.08
CA LEU A 141 3.40 4.88 -11.72
C LEU A 141 3.27 6.40 -11.75
N PRO A 142 2.17 6.98 -11.25
CA PRO A 142 2.08 8.42 -11.10
C PRO A 142 3.30 8.88 -10.30
N ASN A 143 4.11 9.72 -10.92
CA ASN A 143 5.35 10.26 -10.36
C ASN A 143 4.98 11.21 -9.22
N LYS A 144 4.62 10.65 -8.09
CA LYS A 144 4.44 11.33 -6.83
C LYS A 144 5.06 10.46 -5.75
N GLU A 145 5.97 11.04 -5.02
CA GLU A 145 6.11 10.81 -3.59
C GLU A 145 4.70 10.99 -2.96
N THR A 146 3.79 10.02 -3.19
CA THR A 146 2.55 10.01 -2.45
C THR A 146 2.92 9.52 -1.06
N PRO A 147 2.79 10.37 -0.06
CA PRO A 147 2.88 9.94 1.33
C PRO A 147 2.00 8.70 1.50
N ASP A 148 2.42 7.78 2.33
CA ASP A 148 1.68 6.53 2.60
C ASP A 148 0.41 6.87 3.35
N TYR A 149 -0.65 7.19 2.58
CA TYR A 149 -1.92 7.56 3.17
C TYR A 149 -2.62 6.33 3.73
N LEU A 150 -3.24 6.51 4.89
CA LEU A 150 -4.01 5.49 5.60
C LEU A 150 -5.10 4.90 4.69
N GLN A 151 -5.04 3.59 4.47
CA GLN A 151 -6.04 2.86 3.66
C GLN A 151 -7.13 2.23 4.52
N TRP A 152 -6.81 1.89 5.76
CA TRP A 152 -7.68 1.17 6.68
C TRP A 152 -7.71 1.80 8.06
N ILE A 153 -8.88 1.87 8.65
CA ILE A 153 -9.08 2.27 10.05
C ILE A 153 -9.38 1.03 10.88
N ARG A 154 -8.59 0.82 11.92
CA ARG A 154 -8.90 -0.20 12.93
C ARG A 154 -9.88 0.38 13.93
N VAL A 155 -11.10 -0.15 13.95
CA VAL A 155 -12.11 0.23 14.92
C VAL A 155 -12.36 -0.94 15.88
N GLN A 156 -12.45 -0.64 17.17
CA GLN A 156 -12.79 -1.63 18.17
C GLN A 156 -14.31 -1.67 18.34
N GLN A 157 -14.89 -2.84 18.16
CA GLN A 157 -16.33 -3.09 18.34
C GLN A 157 -16.49 -4.21 19.36
N GLY A 158 -16.64 -3.87 20.65
CA GLY A 158 -16.59 -4.83 21.75
C GLY A 158 -15.20 -5.46 21.88
N GLU A 159 -15.12 -6.79 21.79
CA GLU A 159 -13.85 -7.55 21.83
C GLU A 159 -13.23 -7.74 20.43
N GLU A 160 -13.94 -7.37 19.36
CA GLU A 160 -13.47 -7.55 17.99
C GLU A 160 -12.83 -6.28 17.43
N ILE A 161 -11.84 -6.48 16.56
CA ILE A 161 -11.24 -5.41 15.76
C ILE A 161 -11.79 -5.53 14.34
N ARG A 162 -12.55 -4.52 13.92
CA ARG A 162 -13.02 -4.38 12.53
C ARG A 162 -12.09 -3.46 11.77
N LEU A 163 -11.73 -3.84 10.55
CA LEU A 163 -11.05 -2.98 9.58
C LEU A 163 -12.09 -2.27 8.71
N VAL A 164 -12.04 -0.95 8.70
CA VAL A 164 -12.91 -0.09 7.89
C VAL A 164 -12.06 0.55 6.81
N PRO A 165 -12.38 0.34 5.51
CA PRO A 165 -11.72 1.06 4.43
C PRO A 165 -11.90 2.57 4.61
N VAL A 166 -10.83 3.35 4.49
CA VAL A 166 -10.90 4.80 4.65
C VAL A 166 -11.85 5.43 3.63
N GLU A 167 -12.00 4.83 2.46
CA GLU A 167 -12.91 5.29 1.39
C GLU A 167 -14.39 5.23 1.77
N GLU A 168 -14.78 4.34 2.69
CA GLU A 168 -16.14 4.21 3.21
C GLU A 168 -16.46 5.23 4.30
N VAL A 169 -15.47 6.00 4.76
CA VAL A 169 -15.66 7.00 5.81
C VAL A 169 -16.21 8.28 5.21
N TYR A 170 -17.35 8.75 5.72
CA TYR A 170 -17.91 10.06 5.38
C TYR A 170 -17.14 11.20 6.02
N TYR A 171 -16.87 11.08 7.32
CA TYR A 171 -16.08 12.08 8.05
C TYR A 171 -15.56 11.52 9.37
N PHE A 172 -14.54 12.20 9.89
CA PHE A 172 -14.01 12.02 11.24
C PHE A 172 -14.37 13.24 12.09
N LYS A 173 -14.77 13.00 13.33
CA LYS A 173 -15.12 14.09 14.29
C LYS A 173 -14.53 13.80 15.65
N SER A 174 -13.85 14.81 16.23
CA SER A 174 -13.32 14.75 17.59
C SER A 174 -14.46 14.66 18.60
N SER A 175 -14.36 13.74 19.55
CA SER A 175 -15.28 13.53 20.67
C SER A 175 -14.45 13.22 21.91
N ASP A 176 -14.28 14.21 22.80
CA ASP A 176 -13.45 14.12 24.00
C ASP A 176 -12.05 13.53 23.74
N LYS A 177 -11.79 12.33 24.25
CA LYS A 177 -10.52 11.60 24.10
C LYS A 177 -10.46 10.71 22.85
N TYR A 178 -11.54 10.67 22.05
CA TYR A 178 -11.67 9.78 20.91
C TYR A 178 -11.95 10.56 19.63
N THR A 179 -11.77 9.90 18.51
CA THR A 179 -12.26 10.36 17.22
C THR A 179 -13.37 9.42 16.76
N MET A 180 -14.52 9.98 16.47
CA MET A 180 -15.63 9.27 15.83
C MET A 180 -15.33 9.10 14.36
N VAL A 181 -15.49 7.87 13.87
CA VAL A 181 -15.41 7.48 12.46
C VAL A 181 -16.82 7.20 11.99
N ILE A 182 -17.32 7.99 11.05
CA ILE A 182 -18.68 7.91 10.56
C ILE A 182 -18.69 7.28 9.18
N THR A 183 -19.36 6.15 9.04
CA THR A 183 -19.50 5.37 7.80
C THR A 183 -20.99 5.18 7.47
N LYS A 184 -21.28 4.54 6.36
CA LYS A 184 -22.65 4.14 6.00
C LYS A 184 -23.26 3.17 7.02
N ASP A 185 -22.44 2.29 7.59
CA ASP A 185 -22.87 1.23 8.51
C ASP A 185 -23.05 1.71 9.96
N GLY A 186 -22.65 2.95 10.26
CA GLY A 186 -22.78 3.51 11.61
C GLY A 186 -21.56 4.30 12.07
N GLU A 187 -21.44 4.42 13.38
CA GLU A 187 -20.41 5.20 14.06
C GLU A 187 -19.50 4.27 14.85
N SER A 188 -18.20 4.55 14.79
CA SER A 188 -17.17 3.83 15.55
C SER A 188 -16.23 4.83 16.23
N LEU A 189 -15.55 4.40 17.28
CA LEU A 189 -14.60 5.24 18.02
C LEU A 189 -13.18 4.71 17.85
N ILE A 190 -12.24 5.63 17.61
CA ILE A 190 -10.81 5.35 17.60
C ILE A 190 -10.06 6.30 18.55
N ARG A 191 -8.91 5.86 19.04
CA ARG A 191 -8.09 6.68 19.94
C ARG A 191 -7.20 7.69 19.22
N LYS A 192 -7.05 7.57 17.89
CA LYS A 192 -6.16 8.43 17.09
C LYS A 192 -6.73 9.85 16.99
N PRO A 193 -5.96 10.89 17.35
CA PRO A 193 -6.41 12.29 17.28
C PRO A 193 -6.60 12.77 15.83
N ILE A 194 -7.53 13.73 15.63
CA ILE A 194 -7.77 14.40 14.35
C ILE A 194 -6.50 15.00 13.74
N LYS A 195 -5.58 15.51 14.57
CA LYS A 195 -4.32 16.10 14.09
C LYS A 195 -3.42 15.04 13.40
N GLU A 196 -3.33 13.85 13.96
CA GLU A 196 -2.55 12.74 13.39
C GLU A 196 -3.23 12.21 12.13
N LEU A 197 -4.55 11.96 12.19
CA LEU A 197 -5.32 11.56 11.01
C LEU A 197 -5.17 12.54 9.84
N SER A 198 -5.11 13.85 10.12
CA SER A 198 -4.93 14.88 9.09
C SER A 198 -3.59 14.77 8.33
N ASN A 199 -2.58 14.15 8.94
CA ASN A 199 -1.27 13.94 8.32
C ASN A 199 -1.19 12.61 7.57
N GLU A 200 -2.02 11.65 7.96
CA GLU A 200 -2.01 10.29 7.40
C GLU A 200 -3.08 10.08 6.31
N LEU A 201 -4.09 10.94 6.23
CA LEU A 201 -5.14 10.87 5.21
C LEU A 201 -4.73 11.64 3.95
N ASP A 202 -5.14 11.14 2.77
CA ASP A 202 -4.91 11.81 1.50
C ASP A 202 -5.58 13.20 1.47
N PRO A 203 -4.83 14.31 1.40
CA PRO A 203 -5.38 15.66 1.39
C PRO A 203 -6.22 15.99 0.13
N ASN A 204 -6.10 15.21 -0.94
CA ASN A 204 -6.95 15.34 -2.12
C ASN A 204 -8.33 14.73 -1.90
N LYS A 205 -8.44 13.73 -1.01
CA LYS A 205 -9.69 13.03 -0.69
C LYS A 205 -10.31 13.49 0.63
N PHE A 206 -9.50 13.88 1.61
CA PHE A 206 -9.94 14.22 2.97
C PHE A 206 -9.59 15.65 3.36
N TRP A 207 -10.61 16.46 3.58
CA TRP A 207 -10.45 17.87 3.84
C TRP A 207 -10.74 18.21 5.30
N ARG A 208 -9.79 18.84 5.97
CA ARG A 208 -10.01 19.36 7.30
C ARG A 208 -10.85 20.64 7.22
N ILE A 209 -12.09 20.58 7.73
CA ILE A 209 -13.07 21.67 7.65
C ILE A 209 -13.25 22.39 8.99
N HIS A 210 -12.78 21.77 10.07
CA HIS A 210 -12.80 22.32 11.42
C HIS A 210 -11.61 21.75 12.20
N ARG A 211 -11.24 22.40 13.33
CA ARG A 211 -10.14 21.89 14.20
C ARG A 211 -10.34 20.43 14.64
N GLY A 212 -11.59 20.00 14.76
CA GLY A 212 -11.97 18.65 15.17
C GLY A 212 -12.76 17.89 14.12
N THR A 213 -12.70 18.23 12.82
CA THR A 213 -13.48 17.54 11.79
C THR A 213 -12.72 17.47 10.47
N ILE A 214 -12.64 16.25 9.94
CA ILE A 214 -12.12 15.96 8.59
C ILE A 214 -13.24 15.29 7.81
N VAL A 215 -13.52 15.72 6.59
CA VAL A 215 -14.58 15.19 5.73
C VAL A 215 -13.99 14.56 4.46
N ASN A 216 -14.58 13.46 4.01
CA ASN A 216 -14.30 12.90 2.69
C ASN A 216 -14.94 13.81 1.62
N ALA A 217 -14.10 14.41 0.78
CA ALA A 217 -14.54 15.32 -0.28
C ALA A 217 -15.52 14.65 -1.27
N GLY A 218 -15.33 13.37 -1.57
CA GLY A 218 -16.22 12.57 -2.40
C GLY A 218 -17.63 12.41 -1.85
N CYS A 219 -17.80 12.54 -0.53
CA CYS A 219 -19.10 12.45 0.15
C CYS A 219 -19.83 13.80 0.26
N ILE A 220 -19.24 14.91 -0.20
CA ILE A 220 -19.87 16.23 -0.16
C ILE A 220 -20.88 16.34 -1.28
N ALA A 221 -22.14 16.63 -0.94
CA ALA A 221 -23.21 16.91 -1.90
C ALA A 221 -23.22 18.41 -2.31
N LYS A 222 -23.13 19.30 -1.31
CA LYS A 222 -23.07 20.76 -1.54
C LYS A 222 -22.51 21.50 -0.33
N MET A 223 -21.96 22.67 -0.60
CA MET A 223 -21.57 23.65 0.42
C MET A 223 -22.40 24.92 0.24
N SER A 224 -22.93 25.44 1.34
CA SER A 224 -23.66 26.71 1.39
C SER A 224 -23.07 27.62 2.48
N ARG A 225 -23.32 28.92 2.35
CA ARG A 225 -22.97 29.86 3.42
C ARG A 225 -24.20 30.13 4.29
N SER A 226 -24.05 30.00 5.60
CA SER A 226 -25.04 30.44 6.55
C SER A 226 -25.13 31.97 6.60
N LEU A 227 -26.24 32.49 7.06
CA LEU A 227 -26.45 33.93 7.31
C LEU A 227 -25.38 34.54 8.25
N THR A 228 -24.76 33.72 9.08
CA THR A 228 -23.65 34.12 9.99
C THR A 228 -22.27 34.07 9.31
N GLY A 229 -22.19 33.81 7.99
CA GLY A 229 -20.94 33.72 7.22
C GLY A 229 -20.14 32.44 7.46
N ARG A 230 -20.67 31.45 8.17
CA ARG A 230 -20.07 30.14 8.33
C ARG A 230 -20.44 29.23 7.15
N GLY A 231 -19.50 28.40 6.68
CA GLY A 231 -19.78 27.37 5.70
C GLY A 231 -20.56 26.22 6.32
N VAL A 232 -21.52 25.68 5.57
CA VAL A 232 -22.27 24.48 5.95
C VAL A 232 -22.20 23.49 4.80
N ILE A 233 -21.72 22.29 5.08
CA ILE A 233 -21.64 21.17 4.13
C ILE A 233 -22.83 20.27 4.37
N ARG A 234 -23.49 19.87 3.27
CA ARG A 234 -24.43 18.76 3.25
C ARG A 234 -23.74 17.56 2.61
N LEU A 235 -23.87 16.39 3.26
CA LEU A 235 -23.34 15.13 2.75
C LEU A 235 -24.32 14.48 1.76
N LYS A 236 -23.77 13.60 0.89
CA LYS A 236 -24.55 12.65 0.09
C LYS A 236 -25.14 11.62 1.02
N ASP A 237 -26.35 11.17 0.76
CA ASP A 237 -27.03 10.06 1.45
C ASP A 237 -27.16 10.19 2.98
N ARG A 238 -26.94 11.39 3.54
CA ARG A 238 -27.09 11.69 4.97
C ARG A 238 -27.79 13.03 5.20
N SER A 239 -28.63 13.06 6.24
CA SER A 239 -29.42 14.26 6.57
C SER A 239 -28.63 15.31 7.40
N GLU A 240 -27.56 14.89 8.05
CA GLU A 240 -26.75 15.76 8.88
C GLU A 240 -25.92 16.76 8.07
N THR A 241 -25.58 17.86 8.72
CA THR A 241 -24.75 18.93 8.14
C THR A 241 -23.49 19.14 8.96
N LEU A 242 -22.39 19.45 8.28
CA LEU A 242 -21.12 19.75 8.92
C LEU A 242 -20.82 21.25 8.81
N THR A 243 -20.35 21.85 9.89
CA THR A 243 -19.96 23.26 9.90
C THR A 243 -18.50 23.43 9.52
N VAL A 244 -18.22 24.32 8.55
CA VAL A 244 -16.88 24.73 8.17
C VAL A 244 -16.47 25.96 8.94
N SER A 245 -15.35 25.91 9.66
CA SER A 245 -14.85 27.08 10.35
C SER A 245 -14.26 28.11 9.37
N ARG A 246 -14.23 29.39 9.79
CA ARG A 246 -13.74 30.49 8.93
C ARG A 246 -12.33 30.25 8.41
N SER A 247 -11.47 29.63 9.20
CA SER A 247 -10.08 29.30 8.85
C SER A 247 -9.95 28.31 7.70
N TYR A 248 -10.98 27.50 7.42
CA TYR A 248 -10.96 26.46 6.39
C TYR A 248 -11.89 26.74 5.19
N ILE A 249 -12.59 27.88 5.18
CA ILE A 249 -13.49 28.28 4.05
C ILE A 249 -12.73 28.43 2.74
N HIS A 250 -11.43 28.76 2.78
CA HIS A 250 -10.61 28.95 1.59
C HIS A 250 -10.50 27.69 0.73
N ILE A 251 -10.58 26.49 1.33
CA ILE A 251 -10.54 25.18 0.62
C ILE A 251 -11.64 25.12 -0.47
N PHE A 252 -12.78 25.79 -0.25
CA PHE A 252 -13.93 25.79 -1.17
C PHE A 252 -13.95 27.01 -2.12
N ARG A 253 -12.91 27.85 -2.13
CA ARG A 253 -12.83 29.03 -3.00
C ARG A 253 -12.10 28.78 -4.31
N GLN A 254 -11.42 27.64 -4.44
CA GLN A 254 -10.59 27.28 -5.59
C GLN A 254 -11.33 26.36 -6.59
N MET A 255 -12.63 26.21 -6.47
CA MET A 255 -13.49 25.52 -7.46
C MET A 255 -14.29 26.51 -8.24
#